data_e75138f652103462774837549246fdc5
#
_entry.id   e75138f652103462774837549246fdc5
#
_cell.length_a   1.000
_cell.length_b   1.000
_cell.length_c   1.000
_cell.angle_alpha   90.00
_cell.angle_beta   90.00
_cell.angle_gamma   90.00
#
_symmetry.space_group_name_H-M   'P 1'
#
loop_
_entity.id
_entity.type
_entity.pdbx_description
1 polymer ?
#
loop_
_entity_poly.entity_id
_entity_poly.type
_entity_poly.pdbx_seq_one_letter_code
_entity_poly.pdbx_strand_id
1 'polypeptide(L)'
;KTLHVKGIPVDPDLNKYDLEHACTAHPVMSKETWEEVYRSAWTRYYSDEHVETIMRRAASTGLNKTKVIDGITLFSGASRIEGVHPLQFGFVRRKIRTQRRPGLPVVNPFVFYPWRAFDFLKVGYRWWRLIRHHRAIMKRIVADPAAASYTDEALQPVAATPTGNFVDMYADRIPNTYGAPPKHAVAAE
;
A
#
# COMPACT_ATOMS: atom_id res chain seq x y z
N LYS A 1 11.17 14.90 -16.05
CA LYS A 1 12.27 15.54 -16.82
C LYS A 1 13.59 14.74 -16.70
N THR A 2 13.99 14.37 -15.51
CA THR A 2 15.27 13.61 -15.27
C THR A 2 15.28 12.24 -15.95
N LEU A 3 14.19 11.47 -15.88
CA LEU A 3 14.08 10.16 -16.53
C LEU A 3 14.13 10.29 -18.05
N HIS A 4 13.43 11.27 -18.62
CA HIS A 4 13.44 11.54 -20.05
C HIS A 4 14.85 11.91 -20.55
N VAL A 5 15.56 12.76 -19.81
CA VAL A 5 16.96 13.14 -20.13
C VAL A 5 17.90 11.92 -20.11
N LYS A 6 17.62 10.93 -19.24
CA LYS A 6 18.40 9.67 -19.17
C LYS A 6 17.96 8.64 -20.21
N GLY A 7 16.99 8.94 -21.08
CA GLY A 7 16.47 8.00 -22.08
C GLY A 7 15.70 6.82 -21.47
N ILE A 8 15.25 6.92 -20.22
CA ILE A 8 14.46 5.86 -19.58
C ILE A 8 13.04 5.93 -20.13
N PRO A 9 12.52 4.84 -20.70
CA PRO A 9 11.15 4.81 -21.20
C PRO A 9 10.15 5.10 -20.08
N VAL A 10 9.22 6.01 -20.36
CA VAL A 10 8.14 6.41 -19.46
C VAL A 10 6.81 6.16 -20.18
N ASP A 11 5.82 5.61 -19.49
CA ASP A 11 4.50 5.35 -20.08
C ASP A 11 3.84 6.69 -20.51
N PRO A 12 3.44 6.85 -21.77
CA PRO A 12 2.80 8.09 -22.23
C PRO A 12 1.38 8.29 -21.71
N ASP A 13 0.74 7.25 -21.18
CA ASP A 13 -0.61 7.34 -20.62
C ASP A 13 -0.56 7.89 -19.19
N LEU A 14 -0.84 9.17 -19.05
CA LEU A 14 -0.86 9.85 -17.74
C LEU A 14 -1.90 9.30 -16.77
N ASN A 15 -2.91 8.54 -17.24
CA ASN A 15 -3.89 7.92 -16.34
C ASN A 15 -3.30 6.74 -15.55
N LYS A 16 -2.14 6.24 -15.95
CA LYS A 16 -1.44 5.15 -15.24
C LYS A 16 -0.52 5.63 -14.13
N TYR A 17 -0.41 6.95 -13.92
CA TYR A 17 0.40 7.49 -12.82
C TYR A 17 -0.38 7.49 -11.50
N ASP A 18 -0.92 6.35 -11.12
CA ASP A 18 -1.85 6.14 -10.01
C ASP A 18 -1.28 5.30 -8.84
N LEU A 19 0.01 5.03 -8.83
CA LEU A 19 0.73 4.16 -7.89
C LEU A 19 0.48 2.65 -8.08
N GLU A 20 -0.44 2.23 -8.93
CA GLU A 20 -0.76 0.81 -9.17
C GLU A 20 -0.11 0.28 -10.44
N HIS A 21 0.23 1.18 -11.36
CA HIS A 21 0.83 0.84 -12.65
C HIS A 21 2.32 1.17 -12.67
N ALA A 22 3.09 0.29 -13.28
CA ALA A 22 4.50 0.52 -13.55
C ALA A 22 4.64 1.50 -14.74
N CYS A 23 4.94 2.76 -14.45
CA CYS A 23 5.05 3.82 -15.45
C CYS A 23 6.46 4.01 -16.02
N THR A 24 7.45 3.31 -15.47
CA THR A 24 8.86 3.38 -15.91
C THR A 24 9.41 1.97 -16.10
N ALA A 25 10.50 1.85 -16.87
CA ALA A 25 11.21 0.57 -16.97
C ALA A 25 11.95 0.25 -15.67
N HIS A 26 11.91 -1.01 -15.27
CA HIS A 26 12.71 -1.55 -14.19
C HIS A 26 13.88 -2.37 -14.77
N PRO A 27 15.10 -2.28 -14.22
CA PRO A 27 16.28 -2.92 -14.82
C PRO A 27 16.23 -4.46 -14.81
N VAL A 28 15.48 -5.05 -13.88
CA VAL A 28 15.46 -6.51 -13.67
C VAL A 28 14.09 -7.13 -13.83
N MET A 29 13.00 -6.38 -13.56
CA MET A 29 11.65 -6.91 -13.60
C MET A 29 10.88 -6.42 -14.83
N SER A 30 10.03 -7.30 -15.40
CA SER A 30 9.03 -6.86 -16.35
C SER A 30 7.98 -5.96 -15.66
N LYS A 31 7.22 -5.24 -16.47
CA LYS A 31 6.14 -4.37 -15.96
C LYS A 31 5.09 -5.18 -15.18
N GLU A 32 4.69 -6.31 -15.73
CA GLU A 32 3.70 -7.21 -15.15
C GLU A 32 4.18 -7.79 -13.82
N THR A 33 5.45 -8.22 -13.78
CA THR A 33 6.08 -8.74 -12.55
C THR A 33 6.14 -7.66 -11.47
N TRP A 34 6.48 -6.41 -11.83
CA TRP A 34 6.54 -5.31 -10.88
C TRP A 34 5.17 -5.00 -10.29
N GLU A 35 4.13 -4.90 -11.14
CA GLU A 35 2.75 -4.70 -10.71
C GLU A 35 2.22 -5.87 -9.85
N GLU A 36 2.62 -7.11 -10.15
CA GLU A 36 2.28 -8.27 -9.33
C GLU A 36 2.98 -8.25 -7.96
N VAL A 37 4.27 -7.93 -7.93
CA VAL A 37 5.02 -7.75 -6.66
C VAL A 37 4.35 -6.68 -5.80
N TYR A 38 3.95 -5.56 -6.38
CA TYR A 38 3.24 -4.51 -5.65
C TYR A 38 1.92 -5.02 -5.05
N ARG A 39 1.09 -5.70 -5.85
CA ARG A 39 -0.18 -6.28 -5.37
C ARG A 39 0.03 -7.35 -4.30
N SER A 40 1.04 -8.21 -4.48
CA SER A 40 1.37 -9.25 -3.51
C SER A 40 1.88 -8.68 -2.19
N ALA A 41 2.60 -7.56 -2.23
CA ALA A 41 3.06 -6.87 -1.02
C ALA A 41 1.90 -6.42 -0.13
N TRP A 42 0.84 -5.86 -0.70
CA TRP A 42 -0.36 -5.51 0.05
C TRP A 42 -1.03 -6.73 0.70
N THR A 43 -1.12 -7.85 -0.04
CA THR A 43 -1.73 -9.08 0.48
C THR A 43 -0.93 -9.68 1.62
N ARG A 44 0.40 -9.70 1.51
CA ARG A 44 1.31 -10.21 2.56
C ARG A 44 1.32 -9.31 3.78
N TYR A 45 1.39 -7.98 3.57
CA TYR A 45 1.44 -7.02 4.67
C TYR A 45 0.16 -7.04 5.52
N TYR A 46 -1.01 -7.30 4.92
CA TYR A 46 -2.27 -7.42 5.64
C TYR A 46 -2.75 -8.86 5.80
N SER A 47 -1.81 -9.83 5.88
CA SER A 47 -2.14 -11.18 6.31
C SER A 47 -2.56 -11.19 7.77
N ASP A 48 -3.35 -12.19 8.17
CA ASP A 48 -3.85 -12.29 9.55
C ASP A 48 -2.71 -12.40 10.56
N GLU A 49 -1.63 -13.14 10.23
CA GLU A 49 -0.43 -13.29 11.07
C GLU A 49 0.26 -11.95 11.29
N HIS A 50 0.38 -11.14 10.23
CA HIS A 50 1.02 -9.83 10.37
C HIS A 50 0.13 -8.84 11.13
N VAL A 51 -1.18 -8.87 10.91
CA VAL A 51 -2.15 -8.08 11.68
C VAL A 51 -2.08 -8.43 13.17
N GLU A 52 -2.02 -9.72 13.51
CA GLU A 52 -1.82 -10.15 14.91
C GLU A 52 -0.50 -9.64 15.49
N THR A 53 0.59 -9.74 14.73
CA THR A 53 1.90 -9.22 15.14
C THR A 53 1.83 -7.72 15.44
N ILE A 54 1.24 -6.92 14.55
CA ILE A 54 1.08 -5.48 14.77
C ILE A 54 0.23 -5.20 16.01
N MET A 55 -0.83 -5.98 16.22
CA MET A 55 -1.70 -5.81 17.38
C MET A 55 -0.99 -6.20 18.69
N ARG A 56 -0.14 -7.24 18.70
CA ARG A 56 0.70 -7.59 19.86
C ARG A 56 1.72 -6.49 20.18
N ARG A 57 2.37 -5.94 19.15
CA ARG A 57 3.26 -4.77 19.30
C ARG A 57 2.51 -3.56 19.88
N ALA A 58 1.30 -3.28 19.38
CA ALA A 58 0.47 -2.19 19.91
C ALA A 58 0.04 -2.43 21.37
N ALA A 59 -0.15 -3.68 21.78
CA ALA A 59 -0.48 -4.03 23.16
C ALA A 59 0.71 -3.80 24.08
N SER A 60 1.91 -4.24 23.71
CA SER A 60 3.12 -4.13 24.54
C SER A 60 3.66 -2.70 24.62
N THR A 61 3.50 -1.89 23.57
CA THR A 61 3.96 -0.49 23.54
C THR A 61 2.94 0.51 24.07
N GLY A 62 1.77 0.07 24.53
CA GLY A 62 0.74 0.96 25.08
C GLY A 62 -0.02 1.80 24.03
N LEU A 63 0.13 1.49 22.74
CA LEU A 63 -0.58 2.20 21.68
C LEU A 63 -2.10 1.96 21.74
N ASN A 64 -2.87 2.92 21.24
CA ASN A 64 -4.32 2.78 21.18
C ASN A 64 -4.72 1.70 20.17
N LYS A 65 -5.07 0.53 20.67
CA LYS A 65 -5.37 -0.68 19.89
C LYS A 65 -6.53 -0.48 18.93
N THR A 66 -7.52 0.32 19.32
CA THR A 66 -8.66 0.63 18.44
C THR A 66 -8.23 1.46 17.23
N LYS A 67 -7.43 2.49 17.43
CA LYS A 67 -6.92 3.32 16.32
C LYS A 67 -6.02 2.51 15.39
N VAL A 68 -5.18 1.62 15.95
CA VAL A 68 -4.30 0.76 15.16
C VAL A 68 -5.11 -0.20 14.30
N ILE A 69 -6.08 -0.94 14.87
CA ILE A 69 -6.88 -1.90 14.10
C ILE A 69 -7.80 -1.22 13.09
N ASP A 70 -8.31 -0.03 13.39
CA ASP A 70 -9.12 0.75 12.45
C ASP A 70 -8.28 1.21 11.25
N GLY A 71 -7.05 1.68 11.48
CA GLY A 71 -6.10 1.99 10.41
C GLY A 71 -5.79 0.79 9.54
N ILE A 72 -5.42 -0.35 10.15
CA ILE A 72 -5.17 -1.61 9.42
C ILE A 72 -6.40 -2.02 8.60
N THR A 73 -7.58 -1.94 9.18
CA THR A 73 -8.84 -2.31 8.49
C THR A 73 -9.08 -1.43 7.28
N LEU A 74 -8.86 -0.11 7.44
CA LEU A 74 -9.03 0.87 6.38
C LEU A 74 -8.10 0.58 5.19
N PHE A 75 -6.81 0.44 5.46
CA PHE A 75 -5.79 0.21 4.43
C PHE A 75 -5.95 -1.15 3.76
N SER A 76 -6.20 -2.21 4.55
CA SER A 76 -6.47 -3.55 4.04
C SER A 76 -7.73 -3.59 3.18
N GLY A 77 -8.81 -2.92 3.61
CA GLY A 77 -10.06 -2.88 2.88
C GLY A 77 -9.96 -2.11 1.57
N ALA A 78 -9.23 -1.00 1.54
CA ALA A 78 -8.99 -0.25 0.31
C ALA A 78 -8.34 -1.11 -0.76
N SER A 79 -7.25 -1.81 -0.43
CA SER A 79 -6.51 -2.64 -1.38
C SER A 79 -7.24 -3.94 -1.74
N ARG A 80 -7.80 -4.66 -0.74
CA ARG A 80 -8.36 -6.02 -0.94
C ARG A 80 -9.84 -6.05 -1.36
N ILE A 81 -10.62 -5.03 -0.98
CA ILE A 81 -12.06 -4.98 -1.28
C ILE A 81 -12.35 -4.05 -2.45
N GLU A 82 -11.75 -2.87 -2.45
CA GLU A 82 -12.00 -1.86 -3.47
C GLU A 82 -11.00 -1.91 -4.62
N GLY A 83 -9.85 -2.56 -4.45
CA GLY A 83 -8.80 -2.65 -5.47
C GLY A 83 -8.22 -1.29 -5.82
N VAL A 84 -8.08 -0.40 -4.83
CA VAL A 84 -7.53 0.95 -5.02
C VAL A 84 -6.50 1.24 -3.94
N HIS A 85 -5.61 2.17 -4.23
CA HIS A 85 -4.66 2.67 -3.24
C HIS A 85 -5.40 3.27 -2.04
N PRO A 86 -4.92 3.07 -0.79
CA PRO A 86 -5.59 3.57 0.42
C PRO A 86 -5.90 5.06 0.44
N LEU A 87 -5.13 5.89 -0.26
CA LEU A 87 -5.43 7.33 -0.39
C LEU A 87 -6.60 7.63 -1.33
N GLN A 88 -7.04 6.65 -2.12
CA GLN A 88 -8.12 6.77 -3.11
C GLN A 88 -9.37 5.99 -2.72
N PHE A 89 -9.34 5.30 -1.56
CA PHE A 89 -10.46 4.49 -1.13
C PHE A 89 -11.71 5.34 -0.87
N GLY A 90 -12.84 4.70 -0.97
CA GLY A 90 -14.11 5.32 -0.65
C GLY A 90 -15.25 4.33 -0.88
N PHE A 91 -15.58 3.60 0.17
CA PHE A 91 -16.76 2.73 0.21
C PHE A 91 -18.03 3.45 -0.32
N VAL A 92 -18.14 4.76 -0.03
CA VAL A 92 -19.24 5.62 -0.48
C VAL A 92 -18.86 6.45 -1.71
N ARG A 93 -17.98 5.94 -2.58
CA ARG A 93 -17.64 6.64 -3.83
C ARG A 93 -18.92 6.95 -4.63
N ARG A 94 -19.17 8.24 -4.80
CA ARG A 94 -20.31 8.70 -5.58
C ARG A 94 -20.03 8.45 -7.07
N LYS A 95 -20.66 7.40 -7.61
CA LYS A 95 -20.65 7.14 -9.06
C LYS A 95 -21.87 7.83 -9.67
N ILE A 96 -21.63 8.85 -10.48
CA ILE A 96 -22.69 9.60 -11.17
C ILE A 96 -22.83 9.04 -12.56
N ARG A 97 -24.06 8.61 -12.93
CA ARG A 97 -24.35 7.96 -14.20
C ARG A 97 -23.93 8.78 -15.43
N THR A 98 -24.11 10.11 -15.36
CA THR A 98 -23.83 11.04 -16.46
C THR A 98 -22.37 11.50 -16.52
N GLN A 99 -21.59 11.34 -15.45
CA GLN A 99 -20.17 11.69 -15.44
C GLN A 99 -19.35 10.56 -16.04
N ARG A 100 -19.17 10.62 -17.36
CA ARG A 100 -18.40 9.66 -18.15
C ARG A 100 -17.27 10.36 -18.88
N ARG A 101 -16.23 9.61 -19.23
CA ARG A 101 -15.18 10.12 -20.12
C ARG A 101 -15.80 10.47 -21.47
N PRO A 102 -15.32 11.53 -22.16
CA PRO A 102 -15.77 11.87 -23.50
C PRO A 102 -15.74 10.64 -24.42
N GLY A 103 -16.78 10.48 -25.25
CA GLY A 103 -16.90 9.36 -26.17
C GLY A 103 -17.51 8.08 -25.59
N LEU A 104 -17.73 7.96 -24.29
CA LEU A 104 -18.41 6.80 -23.70
C LEU A 104 -19.94 7.05 -23.57
N PRO A 105 -20.77 6.08 -24.00
CA PRO A 105 -22.23 6.20 -23.89
C PRO A 105 -22.67 6.24 -22.43
N VAL A 106 -23.74 6.99 -22.17
CA VAL A 106 -24.39 7.02 -20.85
C VAL A 106 -25.19 5.73 -20.66
N VAL A 107 -24.90 5.00 -19.60
CA VAL A 107 -25.58 3.71 -19.29
C VAL A 107 -27.06 3.95 -19.02
N ASN A 108 -27.92 3.03 -19.48
CA ASN A 108 -29.35 3.06 -19.21
C ASN A 108 -29.62 3.12 -17.68
N PRO A 109 -30.50 4.01 -17.20
CA PRO A 109 -30.78 4.14 -15.77
C PRO A 109 -31.30 2.85 -15.14
N PHE A 110 -32.15 2.08 -15.85
CA PHE A 110 -32.69 0.80 -15.36
C PHE A 110 -31.63 -0.29 -15.21
N VAL A 111 -30.46 -0.14 -15.83
CA VAL A 111 -29.29 -1.01 -15.63
C VAL A 111 -28.37 -0.43 -14.57
N PHE A 112 -28.10 0.87 -14.63
CA PHE A 112 -27.13 1.53 -13.77
C PHE A 112 -27.53 1.47 -12.29
N TYR A 113 -28.76 1.83 -11.94
CA TYR A 113 -29.16 1.94 -10.53
C TYR A 113 -29.28 0.59 -9.81
N PRO A 114 -29.91 -0.47 -10.40
CA PRO A 114 -29.90 -1.79 -9.77
C PRO A 114 -28.49 -2.36 -9.61
N TRP A 115 -27.65 -2.21 -10.64
CA TRP A 115 -26.26 -2.64 -10.56
C TRP A 115 -25.50 -1.88 -9.45
N ARG A 116 -25.72 -0.57 -9.34
CA ARG A 116 -25.08 0.25 -8.31
C ARG A 116 -25.53 -0.12 -6.91
N ALA A 117 -26.81 -0.41 -6.71
CA ALA A 117 -27.35 -0.89 -5.45
C ALA A 117 -26.71 -2.23 -5.05
N PHE A 118 -26.64 -3.17 -5.99
CA PHE A 118 -26.00 -4.46 -5.77
C PHE A 118 -24.49 -4.31 -5.43
N ASP A 119 -23.77 -3.50 -6.18
CA ASP A 119 -22.35 -3.19 -5.93
C ASP A 119 -22.15 -2.62 -4.53
N PHE A 120 -23.00 -1.67 -4.12
CA PHE A 120 -22.95 -1.08 -2.79
C PHE A 120 -23.17 -2.11 -1.67
N LEU A 121 -24.20 -2.96 -1.81
CA LEU A 121 -24.49 -4.02 -0.84
C LEU A 121 -23.35 -5.04 -0.76
N LYS A 122 -22.84 -5.47 -1.92
CA LYS A 122 -21.73 -6.41 -2.00
C LYS A 122 -20.46 -5.86 -1.32
N VAL A 123 -20.08 -4.62 -1.65
CA VAL A 123 -18.91 -3.96 -1.06
C VAL A 123 -19.11 -3.74 0.43
N GLY A 124 -20.31 -3.26 0.85
CA GLY A 124 -20.65 -3.08 2.25
C GLY A 124 -20.56 -4.36 3.07
N TYR A 125 -21.07 -5.47 2.52
CA TYR A 125 -20.97 -6.78 3.17
C TYR A 125 -19.52 -7.24 3.33
N ARG A 126 -18.66 -7.04 2.32
CA ARG A 126 -17.23 -7.37 2.40
C ARG A 126 -16.51 -6.53 3.46
N TRP A 127 -16.79 -5.22 3.53
CA TRP A 127 -16.28 -4.34 4.57
C TRP A 127 -16.75 -4.78 5.96
N TRP A 128 -18.03 -5.07 6.14
CA TRP A 128 -18.56 -5.55 7.40
C TRP A 128 -17.88 -6.84 7.87
N ARG A 129 -17.66 -7.81 6.96
CA ARG A 129 -16.91 -9.02 7.28
C ARG A 129 -15.49 -8.72 7.73
N LEU A 130 -14.77 -7.84 7.02
CA LEU A 130 -13.41 -7.45 7.36
C LEU A 130 -13.34 -6.78 8.72
N ILE A 131 -14.22 -5.81 8.98
CA ILE A 131 -14.31 -5.12 10.27
C ILE A 131 -14.55 -6.11 11.40
N ARG A 132 -15.51 -7.02 11.25
CA ARG A 132 -15.78 -8.04 12.27
C ARG A 132 -14.59 -8.94 12.51
N HIS A 133 -13.91 -9.36 11.46
CA HIS A 133 -12.73 -10.22 11.53
C HIS A 133 -11.60 -9.52 12.28
N HIS A 134 -11.22 -8.33 11.89
CA HIS A 134 -10.17 -7.55 12.54
C HIS A 134 -10.52 -7.20 13.99
N ARG A 135 -11.79 -6.88 14.29
CA ARG A 135 -12.24 -6.67 15.66
C ARG A 135 -12.16 -7.94 16.52
N ALA A 136 -12.37 -9.11 15.94
CA ALA A 136 -12.18 -10.39 16.63
C ALA A 136 -10.70 -10.63 16.94
N ILE A 137 -9.78 -10.37 16.02
CA ILE A 137 -8.34 -10.41 16.26
C ILE A 137 -7.96 -9.48 17.42
N MET A 138 -8.38 -8.21 17.34
CA MET A 138 -8.11 -7.24 18.40
C MET A 138 -8.61 -7.71 19.77
N LYS A 139 -9.85 -8.20 19.86
CA LYS A 139 -10.42 -8.69 21.13
C LYS A 139 -9.62 -9.84 21.70
N ARG A 140 -9.19 -10.79 20.87
CA ARG A 140 -8.36 -11.93 21.27
C ARG A 140 -7.01 -11.46 21.84
N ILE A 141 -6.34 -10.54 21.15
CA ILE A 141 -5.05 -10.01 21.61
C ILE A 141 -5.20 -9.18 22.90
N VAL A 142 -6.25 -8.40 23.03
CA VAL A 142 -6.50 -7.61 24.25
C VAL A 142 -6.80 -8.50 25.46
N ALA A 143 -7.43 -9.66 25.23
CA ALA A 143 -7.74 -10.64 26.28
C ALA A 143 -6.52 -11.52 26.63
N ASP A 144 -5.46 -11.52 25.87
CA ASP A 144 -4.25 -12.31 26.10
C ASP A 144 -3.31 -11.57 27.06
N PRO A 145 -3.10 -12.05 28.32
CA PRO A 145 -2.20 -11.41 29.26
C PRO A 145 -0.75 -11.34 28.76
N ALA A 146 -0.32 -12.30 27.93
CA ALA A 146 1.02 -12.34 27.37
C ALA A 146 1.25 -11.23 26.33
N ALA A 147 0.19 -10.63 25.80
CA ALA A 147 0.33 -9.56 24.80
C ALA A 147 0.99 -8.29 25.38
N ALA A 148 0.86 -8.04 26.68
CA ALA A 148 1.48 -6.89 27.35
C ALA A 148 3.01 -7.01 27.47
N SER A 149 3.53 -8.23 27.53
CA SER A 149 4.97 -8.54 27.61
C SER A 149 5.55 -8.98 26.27
N TYR A 150 4.78 -8.87 25.19
CA TYR A 150 5.24 -9.27 23.87
C TYR A 150 6.42 -8.43 23.41
N THR A 151 7.43 -9.10 22.88
CA THR A 151 8.58 -8.48 22.24
C THR A 151 8.99 -9.27 20.99
N ASP A 152 9.53 -8.59 20.03
CA ASP A 152 10.15 -9.18 18.84
C ASP A 152 11.31 -8.30 18.36
N GLU A 153 12.00 -8.72 17.32
CA GLU A 153 13.16 -8.01 16.79
C GLU A 153 12.87 -6.55 16.42
N ALA A 154 11.66 -6.24 15.94
CA ALA A 154 11.30 -4.87 15.57
C ALA A 154 11.06 -3.93 16.77
N LEU A 155 10.89 -4.48 17.97
CA LEU A 155 10.77 -3.73 19.22
C LEU A 155 12.10 -3.62 19.98
N GLN A 156 13.16 -4.29 19.50
CA GLN A 156 14.48 -4.18 20.09
C GLN A 156 15.17 -2.91 19.60
N PRO A 157 15.96 -2.24 20.46
CA PRO A 157 16.80 -1.14 20.02
C PRO A 157 17.73 -1.61 18.89
N VAL A 158 17.75 -0.89 17.78
CA VAL A 158 18.73 -1.14 16.75
C VAL A 158 20.11 -0.89 17.37
N ALA A 159 20.96 -1.93 17.44
CA ALA A 159 22.33 -1.75 17.85
C ALA A 159 22.93 -0.66 16.97
N ALA A 160 23.55 0.35 17.60
CA ALA A 160 24.17 1.45 16.87
C ALA A 160 25.17 0.87 15.88
N THR A 161 24.75 0.76 14.63
CA THR A 161 25.66 0.40 13.54
C THR A 161 26.67 1.54 13.46
N PRO A 162 27.98 1.26 13.45
CA PRO A 162 28.97 2.31 13.21
C PRO A 162 28.54 3.06 11.94
N THR A 163 28.48 4.37 12.04
CA THR A 163 27.97 5.30 11.03
C THR A 163 28.68 5.14 9.68
N GLY A 164 28.31 4.09 8.94
CA GLY A 164 28.48 4.08 7.49
C GLY A 164 27.33 4.90 6.90
N ASN A 165 27.62 5.82 6.01
CA ASN A 165 26.60 6.62 5.36
C ASN A 165 25.53 5.69 4.76
N PHE A 166 24.26 5.97 5.08
CA PHE A 166 23.10 5.19 4.58
C PHE A 166 23.11 5.05 3.05
N VAL A 167 23.76 5.98 2.37
CA VAL A 167 23.97 6.00 0.91
C VAL A 167 24.94 4.90 0.47
N ASP A 168 25.94 4.56 1.27
CA ASP A 168 26.94 3.54 0.90
C ASP A 168 26.39 2.12 1.01
N MET A 169 25.43 1.88 1.89
CA MET A 169 24.76 0.58 2.04
C MET A 169 23.98 0.15 0.80
N TYR A 170 23.54 1.10 -0.02
CA TYR A 170 22.81 0.86 -1.26
C TYR A 170 23.69 0.97 -2.51
N ALA A 171 24.82 1.67 -2.42
CA ALA A 171 25.72 1.87 -3.56
C ALA A 171 26.32 0.55 -4.10
N ASP A 172 26.62 -0.38 -3.20
CA ASP A 172 27.24 -1.67 -3.55
C ASP A 172 26.23 -2.73 -4.04
N ARG A 173 24.93 -2.51 -3.86
CA ARG A 173 23.87 -3.49 -4.20
C ARG A 173 23.11 -3.17 -5.48
N ILE A 174 23.28 -1.96 -6.01
CA ILE A 174 22.68 -1.58 -7.29
C ILE A 174 23.76 -1.80 -8.35
N PRO A 175 23.62 -2.78 -9.24
CA PRO A 175 24.51 -2.86 -10.40
C PRO A 175 24.44 -1.51 -11.10
N ASN A 176 25.57 -0.89 -11.36
CA ASN A 176 25.69 0.47 -11.91
C ASN A 176 25.32 0.48 -13.40
N THR A 177 24.08 0.04 -13.70
CA THR A 177 23.49 0.02 -15.04
C THR A 177 23.00 1.41 -15.49
N TYR A 178 22.88 2.31 -14.53
CA TYR A 178 22.62 3.72 -14.81
C TYR A 178 23.86 4.49 -14.36
N GLY A 179 24.67 4.96 -15.29
CA GLY A 179 25.95 5.65 -15.07
C GLY A 179 25.92 6.53 -13.81
N ALA A 180 26.95 6.40 -12.97
CA ALA A 180 27.06 7.15 -11.73
C ALA A 180 26.83 8.65 -11.99
N PRO A 181 26.04 9.34 -11.14
CA PRO A 181 25.96 10.79 -11.25
C PRO A 181 27.37 11.39 -11.09
N PRO A 182 27.73 12.42 -11.84
CA PRO A 182 29.01 13.05 -11.72
C PRO A 182 29.19 13.50 -10.27
N LYS A 183 30.33 13.10 -9.66
CA LYS A 183 30.73 13.59 -8.34
C LYS A 183 30.91 15.10 -8.48
N HIS A 184 29.95 15.87 -7.97
CA HIS A 184 30.17 17.29 -7.79
C HIS A 184 31.27 17.45 -6.76
N ALA A 185 32.43 17.87 -7.20
CA ALA A 185 33.48 18.34 -6.33
C ALA A 185 32.91 19.53 -5.52
N VAL A 186 32.75 19.31 -4.23
CA VAL A 186 32.51 20.42 -3.31
C VAL A 186 33.87 21.13 -3.24
N ALA A 187 33.94 22.27 -3.92
CA ALA A 187 35.08 23.18 -3.77
C ALA A 187 35.04 23.67 -2.32
N ALA A 188 36.12 23.43 -1.60
CA ALA A 188 36.36 24.05 -0.33
C ALA A 188 36.69 25.53 -0.57
N GLU A 189 35.93 26.43 0.00
CA GLU A 189 36.30 27.79 0.38
C GLU A 189 36.17 27.96 1.89
#